data_afb45df0e550c69670840bb79a34b76e
#
_entry.id   afb45df0e550c69670840bb79a34b76e
#
_cell.length_a   1.000
_cell.length_b   1.000
_cell.length_c   1.000
_cell.angle_alpha   90.00
_cell.angle_beta   90.00
_cell.angle_gamma   90.00
#
_symmetry.space_group_name_H-M   'P 1'
#
loop_
_entity.id
_entity.type
_entity.pdbx_description
1 polymer ?
#
loop_
_entity_poly.entity_id
_entity_poly.type
_entity_poly.pdbx_seq_one_letter_code
_entity_poly.pdbx_strand_id
1 'polypeptide(L)'
;MSKAALFALLTLVATPAFAAPVDPAPVVAAERAFAADGLALGIRDSFLKHAAPDAIVFQPDVQKVHETFPKQDPDQGGPPLVWWPLWAGIARSGDLGFTTGPYSYDGKLRGYYFTVWKRQADGGWKWVYDGGPPSDPTGAAPQGSQPAYLPVSTTKGRYPESALADVRKAEAALAAAAKVDMAAAYRAALIPGARVAGSRAAPSNTPEGQAAELATRPRTFDFSPLGGEVSVAGDLAWTYGDAAWVRDGQRREGRYVRIWQLRPAGWRLVYDMILASPPTRPT
;
A
#
# COMPACT_ATOMS: atom_id res chain seq x y z
N MET A 1 -2.77 63.64 -47.04
CA MET A 1 -2.68 63.52 -45.59
C MET A 1 -2.94 62.06 -45.29
N SER A 2 -1.87 61.23 -45.11
CA SER A 2 -1.94 59.81 -44.92
C SER A 2 -1.90 59.50 -43.41
N LYS A 3 -2.93 58.80 -42.89
CA LYS A 3 -3.01 58.35 -41.48
C LYS A 3 -2.36 56.99 -41.39
N ALA A 4 -1.19 56.91 -40.75
CA ALA A 4 -0.58 55.63 -40.39
C ALA A 4 -1.26 55.08 -39.11
N ALA A 5 -1.85 53.91 -39.23
CA ALA A 5 -2.39 53.17 -38.06
C ALA A 5 -1.26 52.33 -37.44
N LEU A 6 -0.97 52.61 -36.16
CA LEU A 6 -0.01 51.88 -35.35
C LEU A 6 -0.71 50.67 -34.75
N PHE A 7 -0.36 49.44 -35.19
CA PHE A 7 -0.82 48.20 -34.55
C PHE A 7 0.14 47.87 -33.41
N ALA A 8 -0.34 47.94 -32.17
CA ALA A 8 0.39 47.47 -31.02
C ALA A 8 0.19 45.93 -30.88
N LEU A 9 1.28 45.19 -31.04
CA LEU A 9 1.31 43.76 -30.83
C LEU A 9 1.39 43.46 -29.33
N LEU A 10 0.30 43.02 -28.73
CA LEU A 10 0.29 42.57 -27.35
C LEU A 10 0.86 41.13 -27.30
N THR A 11 2.09 40.96 -26.85
CA THR A 11 2.68 39.63 -26.57
C THR A 11 2.14 39.12 -25.23
N LEU A 12 1.26 38.11 -25.29
CA LEU A 12 0.81 37.38 -24.10
C LEU A 12 1.99 36.52 -23.60
N VAL A 13 2.62 36.92 -22.50
CA VAL A 13 3.59 36.08 -21.79
C VAL A 13 2.79 35.06 -20.98
N ALA A 14 2.74 33.80 -21.46
CA ALA A 14 2.19 32.72 -20.72
C ALA A 14 3.13 32.40 -19.53
N THR A 15 2.71 32.72 -18.31
CA THR A 15 3.37 32.25 -17.10
C THR A 15 3.25 30.71 -17.01
N PRO A 16 4.37 29.99 -16.77
CA PRO A 16 4.27 28.56 -16.56
C PRO A 16 3.40 28.29 -15.32
N ALA A 17 2.27 27.65 -15.53
CA ALA A 17 1.46 27.14 -14.42
C ALA A 17 2.26 26.03 -13.75
N PHE A 18 2.79 26.29 -12.55
CA PHE A 18 3.30 25.21 -11.69
C PHE A 18 2.14 24.29 -11.39
N ALA A 19 2.24 23.02 -11.81
CA ALA A 19 1.26 22.02 -11.43
C ALA A 19 1.18 21.97 -9.89
N ALA A 20 -0.04 22.05 -9.36
CA ALA A 20 -0.25 21.92 -7.92
C ALA A 20 0.35 20.61 -7.41
N PRO A 21 0.89 20.59 -6.19
CA PRO A 21 1.36 19.33 -5.59
C PRO A 21 0.24 18.28 -5.63
N VAL A 22 0.59 17.05 -6.00
CA VAL A 22 -0.38 15.96 -6.02
C VAL A 22 -0.86 15.69 -4.59
N ASP A 23 -2.18 15.70 -4.41
CA ASP A 23 -2.84 15.55 -3.11
C ASP A 23 -3.29 14.08 -2.91
N PRO A 24 -2.94 13.40 -1.79
CA PRO A 24 -3.45 12.08 -1.42
C PRO A 24 -4.93 12.05 -1.03
N ALA A 25 -5.58 13.19 -0.83
CA ALA A 25 -6.98 13.25 -0.38
C ALA A 25 -7.96 12.41 -1.23
N PRO A 26 -7.85 12.30 -2.57
CA PRO A 26 -8.72 11.42 -3.35
C PRO A 26 -8.60 9.93 -2.99
N VAL A 27 -7.41 9.45 -2.64
CA VAL A 27 -7.19 8.05 -2.17
C VAL A 27 -7.86 7.85 -0.81
N VAL A 28 -7.72 8.82 0.10
CA VAL A 28 -8.39 8.82 1.41
C VAL A 28 -9.91 8.87 1.26
N ALA A 29 -10.43 9.64 0.31
CA ALA A 29 -11.86 9.70 0.03
C ALA A 29 -12.39 8.36 -0.49
N ALA A 30 -11.65 7.68 -1.37
CA ALA A 30 -11.99 6.35 -1.85
C ALA A 30 -12.04 5.32 -0.72
N GLU A 31 -11.05 5.35 0.19
CA GLU A 31 -11.02 4.48 1.37
C GLU A 31 -12.22 4.74 2.30
N ARG A 32 -12.54 6.00 2.55
CA ARG A 32 -13.70 6.36 3.39
C ARG A 32 -15.03 5.94 2.76
N ALA A 33 -15.16 6.03 1.43
CA ALA A 33 -16.33 5.55 0.72
C ALA A 33 -16.45 4.03 0.80
N PHE A 34 -15.34 3.31 0.68
CA PHE A 34 -15.29 1.85 0.84
C PHE A 34 -15.69 1.46 2.27
N ALA A 35 -15.17 2.12 3.29
CA ALA A 35 -15.54 1.87 4.69
C ALA A 35 -17.04 2.14 4.97
N ALA A 36 -17.60 3.19 4.38
CA ALA A 36 -19.03 3.50 4.50
C ALA A 36 -19.90 2.43 3.82
N ASP A 37 -19.50 1.97 2.62
CA ASP A 37 -20.19 0.87 1.93
C ASP A 37 -20.03 -0.46 2.69
N GLY A 38 -18.92 -0.68 3.39
CA GLY A 38 -18.72 -1.83 4.27
C GLY A 38 -19.81 -1.95 5.35
N LEU A 39 -20.22 -0.81 5.92
CA LEU A 39 -21.32 -0.74 6.88
C LEU A 39 -22.70 -0.87 6.22
N ALA A 40 -22.87 -0.33 5.02
CA ALA A 40 -24.18 -0.28 4.34
C ALA A 40 -24.52 -1.57 3.57
N LEU A 41 -23.53 -2.21 2.97
CA LEU A 41 -23.69 -3.33 2.04
C LEU A 41 -23.12 -4.66 2.61
N GLY A 42 -22.38 -4.59 3.70
CA GLY A 42 -21.61 -5.72 4.22
C GLY A 42 -20.28 -5.93 3.48
N ILE A 43 -19.51 -6.92 3.97
CA ILE A 43 -18.13 -7.16 3.50
C ILE A 43 -18.13 -7.61 2.03
N ARG A 44 -18.87 -8.65 1.68
CA ARG A 44 -18.86 -9.21 0.32
C ARG A 44 -19.15 -8.16 -0.74
N ASP A 45 -20.27 -7.46 -0.60
CA ASP A 45 -20.76 -6.56 -1.64
C ASP A 45 -19.97 -5.26 -1.72
N SER A 46 -19.51 -4.73 -0.59
CA SER A 46 -18.64 -3.56 -0.57
C SER A 46 -17.26 -3.86 -1.16
N PHE A 47 -16.68 -5.01 -0.83
CA PHE A 47 -15.40 -5.43 -1.40
C PHE A 47 -15.50 -5.59 -2.92
N LEU A 48 -16.52 -6.29 -3.43
CA LEU A 48 -16.76 -6.42 -4.88
C LEU A 48 -16.99 -5.07 -5.55
N LYS A 49 -17.72 -4.16 -4.91
CA LYS A 49 -18.02 -2.82 -5.46
C LYS A 49 -16.75 -1.98 -5.63
N HIS A 50 -15.81 -2.05 -4.68
CA HIS A 50 -14.62 -1.22 -4.67
C HIS A 50 -13.37 -1.89 -5.24
N ALA A 51 -13.39 -3.20 -5.49
CA ALA A 51 -12.29 -3.94 -6.11
C ALA A 51 -12.08 -3.58 -7.58
N ALA A 52 -10.83 -3.50 -8.01
CA ALA A 52 -10.46 -3.53 -9.43
C ALA A 52 -10.73 -4.92 -10.03
N PRO A 53 -10.88 -5.05 -11.36
CA PRO A 53 -11.17 -6.35 -11.98
C PRO A 53 -10.15 -7.45 -11.65
N ASP A 54 -8.91 -7.08 -11.42
CA ASP A 54 -7.76 -7.94 -11.11
C ASP A 54 -7.35 -7.91 -9.63
N ALA A 55 -8.18 -7.33 -8.76
CA ALA A 55 -7.92 -7.19 -7.33
C ALA A 55 -7.72 -8.53 -6.63
N ILE A 56 -6.76 -8.54 -5.70
CA ILE A 56 -6.38 -9.72 -4.92
C ILE A 56 -6.47 -9.47 -3.41
N VAL A 57 -6.72 -10.55 -2.68
CA VAL A 57 -6.56 -10.68 -1.22
C VAL A 57 -5.75 -11.93 -0.91
N PHE A 58 -5.27 -12.09 0.33
CA PHE A 58 -4.59 -13.31 0.80
C PHE A 58 -5.47 -14.08 1.79
N GLN A 59 -5.90 -15.33 1.41
CA GLN A 59 -6.79 -16.19 2.23
C GLN A 59 -6.45 -17.72 2.10
N PRO A 60 -5.38 -18.26 2.65
CA PRO A 60 -4.05 -17.69 2.88
C PRO A 60 -3.29 -17.46 1.58
N ASP A 61 -3.69 -18.12 0.50
CA ASP A 61 -3.12 -17.97 -0.83
C ASP A 61 -3.65 -16.70 -1.51
N VAL A 62 -2.99 -16.31 -2.61
CA VAL A 62 -3.45 -15.22 -3.45
C VAL A 62 -4.79 -15.60 -4.07
N GLN A 63 -5.84 -14.83 -3.76
CA GLN A 63 -7.19 -15.03 -4.27
C GLN A 63 -7.60 -13.82 -5.10
N LYS A 64 -8.14 -14.06 -6.29
CA LYS A 64 -8.80 -13.00 -7.08
C LYS A 64 -10.21 -12.78 -6.53
N VAL A 65 -10.50 -11.55 -6.15
CA VAL A 65 -11.71 -11.19 -5.44
C VAL A 65 -12.96 -11.48 -6.28
N HIS A 66 -12.95 -11.12 -7.55
CA HIS A 66 -14.09 -11.35 -8.45
C HIS A 66 -14.32 -12.82 -8.83
N GLU A 67 -13.37 -13.72 -8.51
CA GLU A 67 -13.53 -15.17 -8.69
C GLU A 67 -14.04 -15.87 -7.42
N THR A 68 -13.73 -15.32 -6.23
CA THR A 68 -13.97 -15.99 -4.95
C THR A 68 -15.11 -15.39 -4.14
N PHE A 69 -15.21 -14.07 -4.05
CA PHE A 69 -16.24 -13.38 -3.25
C PHE A 69 -17.67 -13.59 -3.73
N PRO A 70 -17.97 -13.68 -5.05
CA PRO A 70 -19.34 -13.99 -5.49
C PRO A 70 -19.87 -15.35 -5.01
N LYS A 71 -18.97 -16.27 -4.63
CA LYS A 71 -19.33 -17.60 -4.11
C LYS A 71 -19.58 -17.62 -2.60
N GLN A 72 -19.25 -16.52 -1.90
CA GLN A 72 -19.53 -16.38 -0.48
C GLN A 72 -21.00 -16.00 -0.28
N ASP A 73 -21.56 -16.40 0.85
CA ASP A 73 -22.90 -15.96 1.22
C ASP A 73 -22.92 -14.43 1.43
N PRO A 74 -24.04 -13.77 1.08
CA PRO A 74 -24.24 -12.39 1.45
C PRO A 74 -24.17 -12.20 2.96
N ASP A 75 -23.65 -11.05 3.41
CA ASP A 75 -23.67 -10.73 4.83
C ASP A 75 -25.13 -10.68 5.34
N GLN A 76 -25.42 -11.53 6.29
CA GLN A 76 -26.76 -11.69 6.90
C GLN A 76 -26.88 -10.88 8.21
N GLY A 77 -26.38 -9.64 8.25
CA GLY A 77 -26.41 -8.81 9.47
C GLY A 77 -25.39 -9.26 10.52
N GLY A 78 -24.24 -9.73 10.08
CA GLY A 78 -23.10 -10.04 10.95
C GLY A 78 -22.54 -8.81 11.67
N PRO A 79 -21.61 -9.01 12.63
CA PRO A 79 -20.98 -7.89 13.32
C PRO A 79 -20.29 -6.92 12.36
N PRO A 80 -20.40 -5.60 12.57
CA PRO A 80 -19.84 -4.62 11.64
C PRO A 80 -18.32 -4.65 11.67
N LEU A 81 -17.73 -4.64 10.45
CA LEU A 81 -16.34 -4.32 10.21
C LEU A 81 -16.24 -2.81 9.97
N VAL A 82 -15.48 -2.11 10.81
CA VAL A 82 -15.28 -0.65 10.75
C VAL A 82 -13.80 -0.36 10.65
N TRP A 83 -13.39 0.51 9.71
CA TRP A 83 -12.00 0.93 9.57
C TRP A 83 -11.90 2.37 9.09
N TRP A 84 -10.75 2.99 9.30
CA TRP A 84 -10.53 4.37 8.89
C TRP A 84 -9.05 4.64 8.60
N PRO A 85 -8.74 5.47 7.58
CA PRO A 85 -7.37 5.77 7.22
C PRO A 85 -6.70 6.71 8.22
N LEU A 86 -5.48 6.37 8.62
CA LEU A 86 -4.59 7.21 9.42
C LEU A 86 -3.28 7.54 8.71
N TRP A 87 -2.99 6.87 7.61
CA TRP A 87 -1.84 7.16 6.78
C TRP A 87 -2.13 6.79 5.32
N ALA A 88 -1.65 7.65 4.40
CA ALA A 88 -1.84 7.46 2.98
C ALA A 88 -0.64 7.98 2.19
N GLY A 89 -0.49 7.51 0.97
CA GLY A 89 0.47 8.00 0.00
C GLY A 89 -0.06 7.91 -1.41
N ILE A 90 0.50 8.71 -2.31
CA ILE A 90 0.12 8.75 -3.71
C ILE A 90 1.35 8.98 -4.59
N ALA A 91 1.34 8.44 -5.80
CA ALA A 91 2.33 8.69 -6.83
C ALA A 91 2.20 10.09 -7.42
N ARG A 92 3.29 10.61 -8.00
CA ARG A 92 3.30 11.93 -8.69
C ARG A 92 2.29 12.04 -9.82
N SER A 93 1.96 10.93 -10.48
CA SER A 93 0.95 10.86 -11.54
C SER A 93 -0.48 10.83 -11.03
N GLY A 94 -0.69 10.63 -9.72
CA GLY A 94 -2.03 10.56 -9.13
C GLY A 94 -2.85 9.35 -9.57
N ASP A 95 -2.20 8.24 -9.97
CA ASP A 95 -2.85 7.05 -10.50
C ASP A 95 -2.69 5.81 -9.60
N LEU A 96 -1.70 5.82 -8.69
CA LEU A 96 -1.43 4.75 -7.73
C LEU A 96 -1.28 5.35 -6.34
N GLY A 97 -1.89 4.73 -5.34
CA GLY A 97 -1.78 5.16 -3.95
C GLY A 97 -2.03 4.03 -2.98
N PHE A 98 -1.94 4.33 -1.70
CA PHE A 98 -2.24 3.38 -0.63
C PHE A 98 -2.81 4.08 0.59
N THR A 99 -3.49 3.31 1.43
CA THR A 99 -4.01 3.74 2.74
C THR A 99 -3.74 2.65 3.77
N THR A 100 -3.64 3.05 5.03
CA THR A 100 -3.63 2.13 6.17
C THR A 100 -4.18 2.82 7.41
N GLY A 101 -4.73 2.05 8.31
CA GLY A 101 -5.26 2.51 9.57
C GLY A 101 -5.82 1.33 10.37
N PRO A 102 -6.33 1.59 11.58
CA PRO A 102 -6.91 0.55 12.42
C PRO A 102 -8.24 0.06 11.85
N TYR A 103 -8.59 -1.18 12.22
CA TYR A 103 -9.93 -1.71 12.00
C TYR A 103 -10.48 -2.33 13.28
N SER A 104 -11.80 -2.32 13.40
CA SER A 104 -12.55 -3.00 14.43
C SER A 104 -13.55 -3.98 13.83
N TYR A 105 -13.80 -5.05 14.55
CA TYR A 105 -14.85 -6.02 14.26
C TYR A 105 -15.65 -6.25 15.53
N ASP A 106 -16.95 -6.17 15.43
CA ASP A 106 -17.85 -6.25 16.59
C ASP A 106 -17.50 -5.20 17.68
N GLY A 107 -17.24 -3.96 17.26
CA GLY A 107 -16.86 -2.87 18.17
C GLY A 107 -15.50 -3.02 18.86
N LYS A 108 -14.76 -4.07 18.58
CA LYS A 108 -13.43 -4.34 19.14
C LYS A 108 -12.34 -4.08 18.12
N LEU A 109 -11.38 -3.24 18.45
CA LEU A 109 -10.17 -3.04 17.67
C LEU A 109 -9.43 -4.37 17.49
N ARG A 110 -9.00 -4.68 16.25
CA ARG A 110 -8.42 -5.99 15.89
C ARG A 110 -7.06 -5.92 15.24
N GLY A 111 -6.74 -4.81 14.56
CA GLY A 111 -5.49 -4.67 13.84
C GLY A 111 -5.43 -3.45 12.96
N TYR A 112 -4.52 -3.50 12.01
CA TYR A 112 -4.34 -2.49 10.97
C TYR A 112 -4.58 -3.12 9.61
N TYR A 113 -5.43 -2.47 8.80
CA TYR A 113 -5.59 -2.80 7.39
C TYR A 113 -4.52 -2.11 6.52
N PHE A 114 -4.35 -2.59 5.34
CA PHE A 114 -3.54 -1.98 4.31
C PHE A 114 -4.19 -2.21 2.94
N THR A 115 -4.45 -1.11 2.21
CA THR A 115 -5.10 -1.14 0.90
C THR A 115 -4.24 -0.43 -0.13
N VAL A 116 -4.08 -1.04 -1.29
CA VAL A 116 -3.44 -0.42 -2.48
C VAL A 116 -4.53 0.00 -3.45
N TRP A 117 -4.50 1.26 -3.86
CA TRP A 117 -5.49 1.91 -4.71
C TRP A 117 -4.93 2.27 -6.07
N LYS A 118 -5.71 2.03 -7.12
CA LYS A 118 -5.38 2.39 -8.50
C LYS A 118 -6.50 3.19 -9.13
N ARG A 119 -6.16 4.31 -9.76
CA ARG A 119 -7.11 5.12 -10.49
C ARG A 119 -7.45 4.44 -11.81
N GLN A 120 -8.73 4.31 -12.10
CA GLN A 120 -9.24 3.67 -13.29
C GLN A 120 -9.35 4.67 -14.46
N ALA A 121 -9.58 4.16 -15.68
CA ALA A 121 -9.70 4.99 -16.88
C ALA A 121 -10.88 5.99 -16.83
N ASP A 122 -11.93 5.67 -16.08
CA ASP A 122 -13.07 6.57 -15.82
C ASP A 122 -12.78 7.64 -14.77
N GLY A 123 -11.58 7.62 -14.17
CA GLY A 123 -11.14 8.54 -13.12
C GLY A 123 -11.51 8.11 -11.71
N GLY A 124 -12.32 7.05 -11.54
CA GLY A 124 -12.64 6.45 -10.25
C GLY A 124 -11.46 5.71 -9.63
N TRP A 125 -11.51 5.48 -8.31
CA TRP A 125 -10.51 4.69 -7.60
C TRP A 125 -11.06 3.30 -7.29
N LYS A 126 -10.24 2.27 -7.54
CA LYS A 126 -10.51 0.88 -7.16
C LYS A 126 -9.27 0.33 -6.45
N TRP A 127 -9.49 -0.48 -5.43
CA TRP A 127 -8.37 -1.15 -4.79
C TRP A 127 -7.94 -2.39 -5.60
N VAL A 128 -6.62 -2.63 -5.62
CA VAL A 128 -5.97 -3.78 -6.29
C VAL A 128 -5.47 -4.81 -5.29
N TYR A 129 -5.25 -4.40 -4.05
CA TYR A 129 -4.94 -5.25 -2.91
C TYR A 129 -5.61 -4.70 -1.66
N ASP A 130 -6.20 -5.58 -0.85
CA ASP A 130 -6.70 -5.28 0.48
C ASP A 130 -6.38 -6.41 1.45
N GLY A 131 -6.04 -6.06 2.69
CA GLY A 131 -5.75 -7.00 3.77
C GLY A 131 -5.07 -6.33 4.95
N GLY A 132 -4.64 -7.14 5.91
CA GLY A 132 -3.91 -6.64 7.09
C GLY A 132 -3.73 -7.70 8.15
N PRO A 133 -2.62 -7.68 8.90
CA PRO A 133 -2.42 -8.61 10.00
C PRO A 133 -3.25 -8.19 11.22
N PRO A 134 -3.72 -9.16 12.02
CA PRO A 134 -4.15 -8.84 13.38
C PRO A 134 -2.96 -8.22 14.13
N SER A 135 -3.21 -7.08 14.77
CA SER A 135 -2.21 -6.36 15.56
C SER A 135 -2.89 -5.63 16.71
N ASP A 136 -2.13 -5.09 17.64
CA ASP A 136 -2.67 -4.26 18.72
C ASP A 136 -2.85 -2.82 18.23
N PRO A 137 -4.08 -2.34 18.05
CA PRO A 137 -4.35 -0.98 17.63
C PRO A 137 -4.51 0.00 18.81
N THR A 138 -4.14 -0.40 20.03
CA THR A 138 -4.19 0.47 21.20
C THR A 138 -3.45 1.78 20.96
N GLY A 139 -4.10 2.89 21.27
CA GLY A 139 -3.55 4.23 21.04
C GLY A 139 -3.70 4.75 19.61
N ALA A 140 -4.35 4.02 18.72
CA ALA A 140 -4.69 4.55 17.40
C ALA A 140 -5.57 5.79 17.52
N ALA A 141 -5.33 6.80 16.69
CA ALA A 141 -6.17 7.98 16.62
C ALA A 141 -7.62 7.59 16.23
N PRO A 142 -8.65 8.26 16.80
CA PRO A 142 -10.04 7.86 16.60
C PRO A 142 -10.51 8.04 15.16
N GLN A 143 -11.63 7.39 14.82
CA GLN A 143 -12.33 7.59 13.56
C GLN A 143 -12.63 9.08 13.34
N GLY A 144 -12.43 9.55 12.10
CA GLY A 144 -12.57 10.96 11.75
C GLY A 144 -11.26 11.77 11.86
N SER A 145 -10.22 11.22 12.46
CA SER A 145 -8.90 11.87 12.45
C SER A 145 -8.38 12.11 11.04
N GLN A 146 -7.61 13.18 10.87
CA GLN A 146 -6.94 13.46 9.61
C GLN A 146 -5.74 12.51 9.44
N PRO A 147 -5.61 11.84 8.28
CA PRO A 147 -4.46 10.98 8.02
C PRO A 147 -3.18 11.80 7.87
N ALA A 148 -2.07 11.23 8.30
CA ALA A 148 -0.76 11.69 7.87
C ALA A 148 -0.50 11.25 6.43
N TYR A 149 0.36 11.98 5.70
CA TYR A 149 0.68 11.66 4.32
C TYR A 149 2.16 11.35 4.13
N LEU A 150 2.43 10.33 3.30
CA LEU A 150 3.76 10.12 2.76
C LEU A 150 4.08 11.28 1.81
N PRO A 151 5.19 12.00 1.98
CA PRO A 151 5.61 12.99 1.01
C PRO A 151 5.77 12.38 -0.38
N VAL A 152 5.16 13.02 -1.39
CA VAL A 152 5.30 12.61 -2.79
C VAL A 152 6.77 12.64 -3.19
N SER A 153 7.21 11.67 -4.00
CA SER A 153 8.59 11.61 -4.47
C SER A 153 8.96 12.88 -5.24
N THR A 154 10.11 13.45 -4.94
CA THR A 154 10.70 14.56 -5.73
C THR A 154 11.58 14.05 -6.87
N THR A 155 11.90 12.76 -6.88
CA THR A 155 12.75 12.14 -7.90
C THR A 155 11.90 11.78 -9.12
N LYS A 156 12.34 12.22 -10.30
CA LYS A 156 11.66 11.87 -11.55
C LYS A 156 11.89 10.39 -11.87
N GLY A 157 10.80 9.66 -12.02
CA GLY A 157 10.84 8.26 -12.43
C GLY A 157 11.12 8.08 -13.91
N ARG A 158 11.34 6.82 -14.29
CA ARG A 158 11.46 6.38 -15.68
C ARG A 158 10.09 5.95 -16.21
N TYR A 159 10.02 5.57 -17.47
CA TYR A 159 8.82 4.93 -18.02
C TYR A 159 8.44 3.69 -17.19
N PRO A 160 7.13 3.40 -17.04
CA PRO A 160 6.63 2.36 -16.13
C PRO A 160 7.34 1.01 -16.26
N GLU A 161 7.55 0.51 -17.48
CA GLU A 161 8.23 -0.76 -17.71
C GLU A 161 9.67 -0.78 -17.17
N SER A 162 10.41 0.31 -17.41
CA SER A 162 11.79 0.46 -16.92
C SER A 162 11.81 0.62 -15.40
N ALA A 163 10.86 1.38 -14.86
CA ALA A 163 10.70 1.57 -13.42
C ALA A 163 10.35 0.26 -12.71
N LEU A 164 9.44 -0.54 -13.28
CA LEU A 164 9.11 -1.87 -12.74
C LEU A 164 10.31 -2.82 -12.76
N ALA A 165 11.12 -2.78 -13.81
CA ALA A 165 12.35 -3.57 -13.87
C ALA A 165 13.35 -3.14 -12.76
N ASP A 166 13.44 -1.85 -12.46
CA ASP A 166 14.30 -1.34 -11.39
C ASP A 166 13.75 -1.70 -10.00
N VAL A 167 12.43 -1.69 -9.80
CA VAL A 167 11.77 -2.22 -8.57
C VAL A 167 12.07 -3.70 -8.39
N ARG A 168 11.98 -4.52 -9.44
CA ARG A 168 12.32 -5.95 -9.39
C ARG A 168 13.78 -6.19 -9.00
N LYS A 169 14.71 -5.32 -9.43
CA LYS A 169 16.11 -5.38 -8.98
C LYS A 169 16.23 -5.05 -7.49
N ALA A 170 15.50 -4.04 -7.01
CA ALA A 170 15.47 -3.68 -5.58
C ALA A 170 14.88 -4.82 -4.73
N GLU A 171 13.79 -5.46 -5.19
CA GLU A 171 13.22 -6.67 -4.58
C GLU A 171 14.24 -7.81 -4.51
N ALA A 172 14.92 -8.09 -5.62
CA ALA A 172 15.94 -9.16 -5.67
C ALA A 172 17.12 -8.87 -4.75
N ALA A 173 17.56 -7.62 -4.66
CA ALA A 173 18.63 -7.20 -3.75
C ALA A 173 18.20 -7.37 -2.28
N LEU A 174 16.98 -6.95 -1.92
CA LEU A 174 16.43 -7.15 -0.58
C LEU A 174 16.31 -8.65 -0.26
N ALA A 175 15.80 -9.46 -1.19
CA ALA A 175 15.65 -10.90 -1.01
C ALA A 175 17.01 -11.59 -0.81
N ALA A 176 18.02 -11.23 -1.59
CA ALA A 176 19.38 -11.78 -1.43
C ALA A 176 19.99 -11.41 -0.06
N ALA A 177 19.87 -10.15 0.35
CA ALA A 177 20.37 -9.68 1.64
C ALA A 177 19.62 -10.31 2.83
N ALA A 178 18.31 -10.52 2.72
CA ALA A 178 17.47 -11.10 3.77
C ALA A 178 17.77 -12.60 4.01
N LYS A 179 18.38 -13.29 3.06
CA LYS A 179 18.90 -14.67 3.26
C LYS A 179 20.10 -14.72 4.20
N VAL A 180 20.77 -13.59 4.40
CA VAL A 180 21.95 -13.49 5.27
C VAL A 180 21.60 -12.85 6.61
N ASP A 181 20.99 -11.67 6.56
CA ASP A 181 20.53 -10.92 7.74
C ASP A 181 19.33 -10.04 7.34
N MET A 182 18.15 -10.50 7.67
CA MET A 182 16.89 -9.83 7.35
C MET A 182 16.84 -8.43 7.97
N ALA A 183 17.19 -8.28 9.24
CA ALA A 183 17.10 -6.99 9.92
C ALA A 183 18.05 -5.95 9.32
N ALA A 184 19.27 -6.35 8.97
CA ALA A 184 20.23 -5.47 8.27
C ALA A 184 19.73 -5.11 6.86
N ALA A 185 19.19 -6.07 6.12
CA ALA A 185 18.63 -5.86 4.79
C ALA A 185 17.51 -4.82 4.79
N TYR A 186 16.57 -4.95 5.74
CA TYR A 186 15.45 -4.01 5.88
C TYR A 186 15.92 -2.62 6.33
N ARG A 187 16.82 -2.52 7.32
CA ARG A 187 17.39 -1.23 7.73
C ARG A 187 18.04 -0.47 6.57
N ALA A 188 18.69 -1.19 5.66
CA ALA A 188 19.29 -0.59 4.47
C ALA A 188 18.26 -0.15 3.41
N ALA A 189 17.10 -0.80 3.34
CA ALA A 189 16.08 -0.55 2.33
C ALA A 189 15.02 0.49 2.77
N LEU A 190 14.71 0.58 4.06
CA LEU A 190 13.65 1.45 4.60
C LEU A 190 14.01 2.94 4.50
N ILE A 191 12.99 3.77 4.24
CA ILE A 191 13.10 5.23 4.45
C ILE A 191 12.86 5.57 5.92
N PRO A 192 13.32 6.74 6.39
CA PRO A 192 12.83 7.32 7.64
C PRO A 192 11.31 7.48 7.59
N GLY A 193 10.62 7.04 8.65
CA GLY A 193 9.15 7.10 8.71
C GLY A 193 8.42 5.99 7.94
N ALA A 194 9.12 5.04 7.33
CA ALA A 194 8.51 3.83 6.79
C ALA A 194 7.81 3.02 7.89
N ARG A 195 6.85 2.19 7.50
CA ARG A 195 6.15 1.30 8.42
C ARG A 195 6.39 -0.16 8.07
N VAL A 196 6.63 -0.94 9.11
CA VAL A 196 6.84 -2.40 9.00
C VAL A 196 5.79 -3.07 9.87
N ALA A 197 5.07 -4.03 9.31
CA ALA A 197 3.96 -4.72 9.95
C ALA A 197 4.11 -6.25 9.82
N GLY A 198 3.43 -6.98 10.70
CA GLY A 198 3.39 -8.46 10.67
C GLY A 198 3.50 -9.09 12.02
N SER A 199 3.99 -8.38 13.04
CA SER A 199 3.88 -8.79 14.44
C SER A 199 2.54 -8.32 15.04
N ARG A 200 2.37 -8.53 16.33
CA ARG A 200 1.21 -8.02 17.07
C ARG A 200 1.28 -6.52 17.38
N ALA A 201 2.43 -5.88 17.17
CA ALA A 201 2.57 -4.45 17.40
C ALA A 201 1.91 -3.61 16.30
N ALA A 202 1.43 -2.42 16.66
CA ALA A 202 0.98 -1.43 15.67
C ALA A 202 2.14 -1.03 14.73
N PRO A 203 1.89 -0.85 13.42
CA PRO A 203 2.92 -0.39 12.50
C PRO A 203 3.46 0.99 12.89
N SER A 204 4.68 1.04 13.39
CA SER A 204 5.33 2.26 13.86
C SER A 204 6.14 2.93 12.75
N ASN A 205 6.16 4.26 12.76
CA ASN A 205 6.96 5.08 11.86
C ASN A 205 8.25 5.64 12.52
N THR A 206 8.55 5.22 13.76
CA THR A 206 9.77 5.64 14.45
C THR A 206 10.90 4.62 14.25
N PRO A 207 12.17 5.03 14.29
CA PRO A 207 13.30 4.10 14.19
C PRO A 207 13.26 3.00 15.25
N GLU A 208 12.86 3.33 16.47
CA GLU A 208 12.75 2.40 17.60
C GLU A 208 11.65 1.36 17.34
N GLY A 209 10.49 1.81 16.88
CA GLY A 209 9.38 0.92 16.55
C GLY A 209 9.67 0.03 15.35
N GLN A 210 10.34 0.55 14.32
CA GLN A 210 10.82 -0.25 13.20
C GLN A 210 11.83 -1.32 13.67
N ALA A 211 12.78 -0.94 14.52
CA ALA A 211 13.77 -1.87 15.08
C ALA A 211 13.09 -2.96 15.94
N ALA A 212 12.13 -2.58 16.76
CA ALA A 212 11.34 -3.52 17.58
C ALA A 212 10.58 -4.52 16.71
N GLU A 213 9.88 -4.05 15.64
CA GLU A 213 9.19 -4.93 14.71
C GLU A 213 10.15 -5.90 14.01
N LEU A 214 11.28 -5.39 13.50
CA LEU A 214 12.29 -6.23 12.84
C LEU A 214 12.90 -7.26 13.79
N ALA A 215 13.05 -6.94 15.08
CA ALA A 215 13.54 -7.87 16.09
C ALA A 215 12.60 -9.06 16.37
N THR A 216 11.29 -8.92 16.06
CA THR A 216 10.32 -10.02 16.18
C THR A 216 10.41 -11.02 15.03
N ARG A 217 11.03 -10.62 13.92
CA ARG A 217 11.12 -11.44 12.71
C ARG A 217 12.25 -12.47 12.82
N PRO A 218 12.16 -13.58 12.08
CA PRO A 218 13.28 -14.51 11.90
C PRO A 218 14.52 -13.81 11.32
N ARG A 219 15.69 -14.36 11.63
CA ARG A 219 16.96 -13.79 11.15
C ARG A 219 17.08 -13.82 9.62
N THR A 220 16.50 -14.79 8.98
CA THR A 220 16.57 -14.98 7.53
C THR A 220 15.20 -15.25 6.93
N PHE A 221 15.02 -14.80 5.69
CA PHE A 221 13.84 -15.05 4.88
C PHE A 221 14.22 -15.45 3.47
N ASP A 222 13.42 -16.32 2.90
CA ASP A 222 13.34 -16.56 1.46
C ASP A 222 12.12 -15.83 0.91
N PHE A 223 12.34 -14.86 0.01
CA PHE A 223 11.29 -14.13 -0.68
C PHE A 223 11.22 -14.54 -2.14
N SER A 224 10.01 -14.79 -2.63
CA SER A 224 9.70 -15.13 -4.02
C SER A 224 8.65 -14.14 -4.56
N PRO A 225 9.05 -13.13 -5.36
CA PRO A 225 8.11 -12.16 -5.92
C PRO A 225 7.09 -12.84 -6.84
N LEU A 226 5.80 -12.49 -6.70
CA LEU A 226 4.70 -12.97 -7.53
C LEU A 226 4.19 -11.89 -8.48
N GLY A 227 4.14 -10.62 -8.04
CA GLY A 227 3.59 -9.55 -8.84
C GLY A 227 3.79 -8.17 -8.25
N GLY A 228 3.14 -7.20 -8.90
CA GLY A 228 3.15 -5.80 -8.50
C GLY A 228 3.04 -4.89 -9.70
N GLU A 229 2.84 -3.60 -9.44
CA GLU A 229 2.71 -2.56 -10.45
C GLU A 229 3.45 -1.30 -10.01
N VAL A 230 3.69 -0.44 -10.99
CA VAL A 230 4.31 0.87 -10.79
C VAL A 230 3.41 1.96 -11.36
N SER A 231 3.43 3.13 -10.73
CA SER A 231 2.72 4.33 -11.19
C SER A 231 3.18 4.79 -12.57
N VAL A 232 2.33 5.51 -13.28
CA VAL A 232 2.67 6.11 -14.59
C VAL A 232 3.88 7.04 -14.48
N ALA A 233 4.04 7.75 -13.35
CA ALA A 233 5.22 8.59 -13.10
C ALA A 233 6.50 7.78 -12.78
N GLY A 234 6.41 6.46 -12.60
CA GLY A 234 7.55 5.60 -12.30
C GLY A 234 8.22 5.88 -10.96
N ASP A 235 7.47 6.35 -9.97
CA ASP A 235 8.02 6.84 -8.70
C ASP A 235 7.42 6.17 -7.45
N LEU A 236 6.29 5.48 -7.60
CA LEU A 236 5.66 4.66 -6.56
C LEU A 236 5.33 3.29 -7.14
N ALA A 237 5.58 2.23 -6.40
CA ALA A 237 5.25 0.87 -6.80
C ALA A 237 4.73 0.08 -5.61
N TRP A 238 3.90 -0.92 -5.88
CA TRP A 238 3.58 -1.97 -4.94
C TRP A 238 4.03 -3.31 -5.48
N THR A 239 4.42 -4.21 -4.58
CA THR A 239 4.84 -5.56 -4.93
C THR A 239 4.29 -6.54 -3.90
N TYR A 240 4.13 -7.80 -4.30
CA TYR A 240 3.71 -8.87 -3.41
C TYR A 240 4.38 -10.19 -3.80
N GLY A 241 4.40 -11.12 -2.85
CA GLY A 241 5.00 -12.41 -3.11
C GLY A 241 4.94 -13.34 -1.90
N ASP A 242 5.60 -14.48 -2.05
CA ASP A 242 5.75 -15.48 -1.02
C ASP A 242 6.91 -15.14 -0.09
N ALA A 243 6.74 -15.47 1.18
CA ALA A 243 7.78 -15.42 2.19
C ALA A 243 7.88 -16.78 2.89
N ALA A 244 9.09 -17.29 3.04
CA ALA A 244 9.34 -18.51 3.80
C ALA A 244 10.48 -18.28 4.80
N TRP A 245 10.39 -18.89 5.96
CA TRP A 245 11.38 -18.79 7.04
C TRP A 245 11.37 -20.03 7.93
N VAL A 246 12.38 -20.16 8.77
CA VAL A 246 12.42 -21.16 9.83
C VAL A 246 12.20 -20.49 11.18
N ARG A 247 11.29 -21.03 12.00
CA ARG A 247 11.10 -20.63 13.39
C ARG A 247 10.93 -21.89 14.26
N ASP A 248 11.70 -21.99 15.32
CA ASP A 248 11.70 -23.14 16.23
C ASP A 248 11.91 -24.49 15.50
N GLY A 249 12.85 -24.49 14.52
CA GLY A 249 13.17 -25.65 13.70
C GLY A 249 12.10 -26.02 12.65
N GLN A 250 10.99 -25.29 12.59
CA GLN A 250 9.89 -25.55 11.65
C GLN A 250 9.87 -24.53 10.51
N ARG A 251 9.68 -25.02 9.28
CA ARG A 251 9.40 -24.16 8.13
C ARG A 251 8.04 -23.50 8.30
N ARG A 252 8.02 -22.20 8.09
CA ARG A 252 6.84 -21.35 8.08
C ARG A 252 6.77 -20.65 6.73
N GLU A 253 5.56 -20.32 6.33
CA GLU A 253 5.29 -19.64 5.07
C GLU A 253 4.30 -18.52 5.28
N GLY A 254 4.24 -17.59 4.34
CA GLY A 254 3.32 -16.48 4.34
C GLY A 254 3.42 -15.69 3.06
N ARG A 255 2.77 -14.54 3.07
CA ARG A 255 2.74 -13.60 1.94
C ARG A 255 3.25 -12.26 2.40
N TYR A 256 3.88 -11.51 1.50
CA TYR A 256 4.25 -10.13 1.76
C TYR A 256 3.59 -9.17 0.77
N VAL A 257 3.38 -7.94 1.23
CA VAL A 257 3.04 -6.77 0.42
C VAL A 257 3.98 -5.63 0.77
N ARG A 258 4.46 -4.91 -0.24
CA ARG A 258 5.41 -3.81 -0.09
C ARG A 258 5.00 -2.61 -0.90
N ILE A 259 5.30 -1.42 -0.37
CA ILE A 259 5.32 -0.18 -1.14
C ILE A 259 6.76 0.29 -1.27
N TRP A 260 7.13 0.59 -2.50
CA TRP A 260 8.41 1.15 -2.88
C TRP A 260 8.22 2.57 -3.39
N GLN A 261 9.10 3.47 -3.01
CA GLN A 261 9.12 4.83 -3.55
C GLN A 261 10.51 5.15 -4.07
N LEU A 262 10.57 5.78 -5.25
CA LEU A 262 11.82 6.25 -5.83
C LEU A 262 12.30 7.48 -5.08
N ARG A 263 13.53 7.43 -4.61
CA ARG A 263 14.25 8.49 -3.89
C ARG A 263 15.57 8.79 -4.61
N PRO A 264 16.29 9.88 -4.29
CA PRO A 264 17.60 10.16 -4.91
C PRO A 264 18.58 8.99 -4.84
N ALA A 265 18.54 8.19 -3.77
CA ALA A 265 19.37 7.00 -3.58
C ALA A 265 18.76 5.70 -4.19
N GLY A 266 17.79 5.81 -5.11
CA GLY A 266 17.10 4.67 -5.73
C GLY A 266 15.80 4.28 -5.03
N TRP A 267 15.27 3.11 -5.39
CA TRP A 267 14.04 2.58 -4.81
C TRP A 267 14.22 2.22 -3.34
N ARG A 268 13.29 2.67 -2.50
CA ARG A 268 13.30 2.48 -1.05
C ARG A 268 11.97 1.98 -0.55
N LEU A 269 11.99 1.13 0.49
CA LEU A 269 10.79 0.63 1.16
C LEU A 269 10.12 1.74 1.97
N VAL A 270 8.84 1.89 1.73
CA VAL A 270 7.93 2.78 2.46
C VAL A 270 7.05 1.99 3.43
N TYR A 271 6.58 0.85 2.96
CA TYR A 271 5.75 -0.06 3.74
C TYR A 271 6.12 -1.51 3.43
N ASP A 272 6.14 -2.34 4.47
CA ASP A 272 6.30 -3.78 4.34
C ASP A 272 5.40 -4.49 5.35
N MET A 273 4.70 -5.48 4.87
CA MET A 273 3.83 -6.32 5.67
C MET A 273 4.08 -7.78 5.33
N ILE A 274 4.23 -8.62 6.36
CA ILE A 274 4.29 -10.08 6.21
C ILE A 274 3.09 -10.68 6.94
N LEU A 275 2.28 -11.44 6.20
CA LEU A 275 1.16 -12.23 6.70
C LEU A 275 1.57 -13.69 6.76
N ALA A 276 1.74 -14.22 7.97
CA ALA A 276 2.03 -15.64 8.16
C ALA A 276 0.79 -16.47 7.77
N SER A 277 1.00 -17.51 6.98
CA SER A 277 -0.04 -18.51 6.73
C SER A 277 -0.32 -19.33 8.00
N PRO A 278 -1.56 -19.76 8.22
CA PRO A 278 -1.86 -20.71 9.29
C PRO A 278 -0.97 -21.94 9.16
N PRO A 279 -0.54 -22.55 10.29
CA PRO A 279 0.20 -23.80 10.22
C PRO A 279 -0.64 -24.87 9.48
N THR A 280 -0.02 -25.56 8.54
CA THR A 280 -0.64 -26.74 7.92
C THR A 280 -0.93 -27.75 9.01
N ARG A 281 -2.20 -28.17 9.16
CA ARG A 281 -2.53 -29.27 10.08
C ARG A 281 -1.80 -30.52 9.57
N PRO A 282 -1.12 -31.25 10.46
CA PRO A 282 -0.63 -32.60 10.09
C PRO A 282 -1.83 -33.41 9.62
N THR A 283 -1.74 -33.98 8.44
CA THR A 283 -2.69 -35.00 7.92
C THR A 283 -2.56 -36.29 8.67
#